data_f57b4bccba3305fb8a529e589d6ffa43
#
_entry.id   f57b4bccba3305fb8a529e589d6ffa43
#
_cell.length_a   1.000
_cell.length_b   1.000
_cell.length_c   1.000
_cell.angle_alpha   90.00
_cell.angle_beta   90.00
_cell.angle_gamma   90.00
#
_symmetry.space_group_name_H-M   'P 1'
#
loop_
_entity.id
_entity.type
_entity.pdbx_description
1 polymer ?
#
loop_
_entity_poly.entity_id
_entity_poly.type
_entity_poly.pdbx_seq_one_letter_code
_entity_poly.pdbx_strand_id
1 'polypeptide(L)'
;MGILIIINVVFTIFLFTLAYMSIRYFINQIEKYPKVTFEEVYNSKKLRQKYNIEDKANPFDYGFNYKEIAYKSSKINLYGWLIDNKDANKTLIICHGRGVNRLASIQYLQILKDKGLDKEYSVFIPDLRNSGKSDDSKTKLGYDFAQDIFHTMEMLNENYSKNNFTLFGFSQGGMGSAIVSKLYLKALRKKGLKIDKLILDSSISNIKKRIKEDAKKRKVPKFILSVVVRVFNVRVGNKLDKLRLSYLLKRIPTLIIQTKNDKATTYGMLMEEYNEISQYKNIQLKIFEKGSHTRIYAEPEYKDEYTKTVGNFLREN
;
A
#
# COMPACT_ATOMS: atom_id res chain seq x y z
N MET A 1 -22.34 51.86 -15.04
CA MET A 1 -22.29 51.14 -13.74
C MET A 1 -22.77 49.69 -13.88
N GLY A 2 -23.90 49.38 -14.50
CA GLY A 2 -24.43 48.02 -14.66
C GLY A 2 -23.51 47.03 -15.41
N ILE A 3 -22.90 47.43 -16.53
CA ILE A 3 -22.00 46.58 -17.32
C ILE A 3 -20.74 46.18 -16.50
N LEU A 4 -20.18 47.09 -15.70
CA LEU A 4 -19.00 46.84 -14.89
C LEU A 4 -19.32 45.82 -13.77
N ILE A 5 -20.50 45.88 -13.19
CA ILE A 5 -20.99 44.93 -12.19
C ILE A 5 -21.14 43.55 -12.84
N ILE A 6 -21.73 43.45 -14.01
CA ILE A 6 -21.89 42.20 -14.75
C ILE A 6 -20.53 41.56 -15.06
N ILE A 7 -19.57 42.35 -15.55
CA ILE A 7 -18.21 41.89 -15.84
C ILE A 7 -17.55 41.32 -14.57
N ASN A 8 -17.65 42.04 -13.45
CA ASN A 8 -17.08 41.58 -12.16
C ASN A 8 -17.74 40.27 -11.67
N VAL A 9 -19.06 40.15 -11.80
CA VAL A 9 -19.79 38.92 -11.41
C VAL A 9 -19.35 37.75 -12.28
N VAL A 10 -19.30 37.92 -13.60
CA VAL A 10 -18.86 36.87 -14.55
C VAL A 10 -17.41 36.45 -14.26
N PHE A 11 -16.52 37.43 -14.04
CA PHE A 11 -15.12 37.17 -13.71
C PHE A 11 -14.97 36.41 -12.37
N THR A 12 -15.76 36.81 -11.38
CA THR A 12 -15.80 36.13 -10.06
C THR A 12 -16.26 34.67 -10.19
N ILE A 13 -17.36 34.43 -10.93
CA ILE A 13 -17.84 33.08 -11.20
C ILE A 13 -16.78 32.25 -11.93
N PHE A 14 -16.11 32.86 -12.93
CA PHE A 14 -15.03 32.18 -13.65
C PHE A 14 -13.87 31.77 -12.73
N LEU A 15 -13.43 32.65 -11.82
CA LEU A 15 -12.37 32.32 -10.84
C LEU A 15 -12.79 31.19 -9.88
N PHE A 16 -14.03 31.23 -9.38
CA PHE A 16 -14.55 30.15 -8.52
C PHE A 16 -14.61 28.81 -9.26
N THR A 17 -15.03 28.82 -10.52
CA THR A 17 -15.08 27.62 -11.38
C THR A 17 -13.68 27.05 -11.58
N LEU A 18 -12.69 27.88 -11.90
CA LEU A 18 -11.29 27.44 -12.02
C LEU A 18 -10.75 26.85 -10.73
N ALA A 19 -11.01 27.49 -9.59
CA ALA A 19 -10.59 26.98 -8.28
C ALA A 19 -11.26 25.63 -7.99
N TYR A 20 -12.56 25.49 -8.23
CA TYR A 20 -13.29 24.24 -8.05
C TYR A 20 -12.72 23.12 -8.96
N MET A 21 -12.50 23.39 -10.23
CA MET A 21 -11.91 22.43 -11.16
C MET A 21 -10.51 22.00 -10.74
N SER A 22 -9.69 22.93 -10.28
CA SER A 22 -8.32 22.67 -9.78
C SER A 22 -8.35 21.80 -8.53
N ILE A 23 -9.23 22.09 -7.58
CA ILE A 23 -9.42 21.27 -6.36
C ILE A 23 -9.87 19.87 -6.74
N ARG A 24 -10.89 19.75 -7.59
CA ARG A 24 -11.43 18.45 -8.05
C ARG A 24 -10.38 17.63 -8.78
N TYR A 25 -9.63 18.27 -9.69
CA TYR A 25 -8.52 17.62 -10.41
C TYR A 25 -7.47 17.07 -9.46
N PHE A 26 -6.99 17.89 -8.51
CA PHE A 26 -5.96 17.47 -7.58
C PHE A 26 -6.42 16.35 -6.65
N ILE A 27 -7.66 16.44 -6.15
CA ILE A 27 -8.26 15.37 -5.33
C ILE A 27 -8.35 14.06 -6.13
N ASN A 28 -8.79 14.10 -7.38
CA ASN A 28 -8.87 12.91 -8.22
C ASN A 28 -7.48 12.28 -8.42
N GLN A 29 -6.43 13.08 -8.60
CA GLN A 29 -5.05 12.60 -8.72
C GLN A 29 -4.54 11.91 -7.44
N ILE A 30 -5.01 12.34 -6.26
CA ILE A 30 -4.66 11.72 -4.98
C ILE A 30 -5.44 10.41 -4.78
N GLU A 31 -6.73 10.42 -5.11
CA GLU A 31 -7.64 9.33 -4.80
C GLU A 31 -7.60 8.18 -5.79
N LYS A 32 -7.30 8.46 -7.05
CA LYS A 32 -7.27 7.46 -8.12
C LYS A 32 -6.02 7.64 -8.98
N TYR A 33 -5.60 6.59 -9.63
CA TYR A 33 -4.51 6.56 -10.60
C TYR A 33 -4.92 5.66 -11.77
N PRO A 34 -4.30 5.77 -12.95
CA PRO A 34 -4.54 4.86 -14.06
C PRO A 34 -4.27 3.41 -13.61
N LYS A 35 -5.23 2.55 -13.84
CA LYS A 35 -5.11 1.11 -13.58
C LYS A 35 -4.08 0.53 -14.56
N VAL A 36 -3.26 -0.38 -14.08
CA VAL A 36 -2.33 -1.14 -14.93
C VAL A 36 -2.81 -2.58 -14.98
N THR A 37 -3.14 -3.05 -16.18
CA THR A 37 -3.60 -4.41 -16.44
C THR A 37 -2.43 -5.39 -16.59
N PHE A 38 -2.71 -6.69 -16.54
CA PHE A 38 -1.70 -7.73 -16.81
C PHE A 38 -1.22 -7.68 -18.25
N GLU A 39 -2.15 -7.48 -19.18
CA GLU A 39 -1.84 -7.38 -20.59
C GLU A 39 -0.86 -6.23 -20.90
N GLU A 40 -1.09 -5.05 -20.32
CA GLU A 40 -0.17 -3.92 -20.44
C GLU A 40 1.23 -4.26 -19.90
N VAL A 41 1.31 -5.00 -18.78
CA VAL A 41 2.60 -5.42 -18.22
C VAL A 41 3.29 -6.41 -19.14
N TYR A 42 2.59 -7.44 -19.62
CA TYR A 42 3.18 -8.46 -20.47
C TYR A 42 3.62 -7.93 -21.84
N ASN A 43 2.88 -6.97 -22.40
CA ASN A 43 3.18 -6.39 -23.70
C ASN A 43 4.24 -5.27 -23.66
N SER A 44 4.64 -4.81 -22.48
CA SER A 44 5.60 -3.72 -22.31
C SER A 44 6.89 -4.17 -21.64
N LYS A 45 8.01 -4.21 -22.40
CA LYS A 45 9.34 -4.48 -21.85
C LYS A 45 9.66 -3.57 -20.66
N LYS A 46 9.34 -2.27 -20.77
CA LYS A 46 9.54 -1.29 -19.69
C LYS A 46 8.76 -1.64 -18.41
N LEU A 47 7.51 -2.11 -18.55
CA LEU A 47 6.71 -2.52 -17.40
C LEU A 47 7.21 -3.83 -16.82
N ARG A 48 7.58 -4.83 -17.64
CA ARG A 48 8.21 -6.07 -17.14
C ARG A 48 9.45 -5.78 -16.31
N GLN A 49 10.33 -4.91 -16.78
CA GLN A 49 11.50 -4.47 -16.02
C GLN A 49 11.10 -3.74 -14.73
N LYS A 50 10.12 -2.83 -14.81
CA LYS A 50 9.59 -2.12 -13.64
C LYS A 50 9.03 -3.08 -12.59
N TYR A 51 8.38 -4.15 -13.01
CA TYR A 51 7.79 -5.17 -12.14
C TYR A 51 8.77 -6.27 -11.73
N ASN A 52 9.97 -6.30 -12.34
CA ASN A 52 10.97 -7.34 -12.15
C ASN A 52 10.43 -8.77 -12.44
N ILE A 53 9.73 -8.91 -13.57
CA ILE A 53 9.09 -10.17 -14.01
C ILE A 53 9.54 -10.60 -15.41
N GLU A 54 10.80 -10.36 -15.77
CA GLU A 54 11.26 -10.65 -17.15
C GLU A 54 10.99 -12.09 -17.55
N ASP A 55 11.31 -13.05 -16.66
CA ASP A 55 11.21 -14.49 -16.93
C ASP A 55 10.19 -15.22 -16.00
N LYS A 56 9.59 -14.52 -15.04
CA LYS A 56 8.71 -15.12 -14.03
C LYS A 56 7.45 -14.29 -13.86
N ALA A 57 6.33 -14.81 -14.34
CA ALA A 57 5.07 -14.07 -14.46
C ALA A 57 3.95 -14.52 -13.49
N ASN A 58 4.16 -15.64 -12.78
CA ASN A 58 3.16 -16.19 -11.87
C ASN A 58 3.83 -17.00 -10.74
N PRO A 59 3.11 -17.41 -9.69
CA PRO A 59 3.70 -18.16 -8.58
C PRO A 59 4.29 -19.52 -8.97
N PHE A 60 3.80 -20.16 -10.03
CA PHE A 60 4.33 -21.45 -10.50
C PHE A 60 5.79 -21.33 -10.96
N ASP A 61 6.17 -20.18 -11.53
CA ASP A 61 7.55 -19.90 -11.95
C ASP A 61 8.52 -19.78 -10.76
N TYR A 62 7.96 -19.67 -9.53
CA TYR A 62 8.70 -19.71 -8.27
C TYR A 62 8.56 -21.07 -7.55
N GLY A 63 7.98 -22.09 -8.21
CA GLY A 63 7.78 -23.42 -7.66
C GLY A 63 6.63 -23.51 -6.64
N PHE A 64 5.59 -22.67 -6.79
CA PHE A 64 4.39 -22.72 -5.96
C PHE A 64 3.14 -23.01 -6.79
N ASN A 65 2.40 -24.04 -6.40
CA ASN A 65 1.04 -24.23 -6.88
C ASN A 65 0.12 -23.14 -6.31
N TYR A 66 -0.77 -22.61 -7.13
CA TYR A 66 -1.66 -21.51 -6.74
C TYR A 66 -3.04 -21.64 -7.36
N LYS A 67 -3.99 -20.93 -6.79
CA LYS A 67 -5.35 -20.75 -7.32
C LYS A 67 -5.63 -19.25 -7.48
N GLU A 68 -6.33 -18.88 -8.54
CA GLU A 68 -6.90 -17.54 -8.63
C GLU A 68 -8.23 -17.51 -7.88
N ILE A 69 -8.37 -16.56 -6.97
CA ILE A 69 -9.55 -16.37 -6.14
C ILE A 69 -10.19 -15.03 -6.50
N ALA A 70 -11.52 -15.08 -6.74
CA ALA A 70 -12.36 -13.89 -6.86
C ALA A 70 -13.19 -13.74 -5.58
N TYR A 71 -13.28 -12.53 -5.03
CA TYR A 71 -14.03 -12.24 -3.80
C TYR A 71 -14.50 -10.80 -3.78
N LYS A 72 -15.37 -10.47 -2.82
CA LYS A 72 -15.91 -9.11 -2.69
C LYS A 72 -15.23 -8.32 -1.56
N SER A 73 -14.93 -7.07 -1.85
CA SER A 73 -14.63 -6.06 -0.85
C SER A 73 -15.73 -5.00 -0.88
N SER A 74 -16.72 -5.14 0.01
CA SER A 74 -17.94 -4.32 -0.02
C SER A 74 -18.69 -4.49 -1.35
N LYS A 75 -18.70 -3.46 -2.21
CA LYS A 75 -19.43 -3.45 -3.50
C LYS A 75 -18.55 -3.78 -4.71
N ILE A 76 -17.26 -4.00 -4.52
CA ILE A 76 -16.31 -4.24 -5.61
C ILE A 76 -15.80 -5.66 -5.60
N ASN A 77 -15.47 -6.19 -6.78
CA ASN A 77 -14.84 -7.48 -6.94
C ASN A 77 -13.32 -7.32 -6.86
N LEU A 78 -12.69 -8.15 -6.07
CA LEU A 78 -11.25 -8.27 -5.96
C LEU A 78 -10.81 -9.65 -6.43
N TYR A 79 -9.56 -9.72 -6.89
CA TYR A 79 -8.91 -10.94 -7.33
C TYR A 79 -7.58 -11.11 -6.62
N GLY A 80 -7.11 -12.34 -6.47
CA GLY A 80 -5.80 -12.62 -5.91
C GLY A 80 -5.34 -14.03 -6.21
N TRP A 81 -4.08 -14.31 -5.95
CA TRP A 81 -3.50 -15.64 -6.02
C TRP A 81 -3.32 -16.21 -4.63
N LEU A 82 -3.88 -17.38 -4.40
CA LEU A 82 -3.74 -18.16 -3.16
C LEU A 82 -2.77 -19.31 -3.39
N ILE A 83 -1.69 -19.31 -2.64
CA ILE A 83 -0.81 -20.45 -2.40
C ILE A 83 -1.25 -21.05 -1.08
N ASP A 84 -2.06 -22.11 -1.15
CA ASP A 84 -2.67 -22.72 0.03
C ASP A 84 -1.79 -23.87 0.56
N ASN A 85 -1.09 -23.62 1.65
CA ASN A 85 -0.44 -24.65 2.44
C ASN A 85 -1.37 -25.02 3.61
N LYS A 86 -1.98 -26.21 3.55
CA LYS A 86 -2.97 -26.65 4.55
C LYS A 86 -2.38 -26.83 5.94
N ASP A 87 -1.10 -27.18 6.03
CA ASP A 87 -0.39 -27.41 7.28
C ASP A 87 0.14 -26.12 7.93
N ALA A 88 0.08 -25.02 7.19
CA ALA A 88 0.58 -23.74 7.68
C ALA A 88 -0.42 -23.01 8.58
N ASN A 89 0.03 -22.67 9.78
CA ASN A 89 -0.75 -21.87 10.75
C ASN A 89 -0.64 -20.36 10.52
N LYS A 90 0.24 -19.93 9.63
CA LYS A 90 0.50 -18.51 9.31
C LYS A 90 0.14 -18.23 7.86
N THR A 91 -0.38 -17.04 7.60
CA THR A 91 -0.69 -16.61 6.23
C THR A 91 -0.02 -15.26 5.96
N LEU A 92 0.80 -15.21 4.90
CA LEU A 92 1.43 -14.00 4.42
C LEU A 92 0.56 -13.35 3.35
N ILE A 93 0.12 -12.11 3.57
CA ILE A 93 -0.58 -11.31 2.55
C ILE A 93 0.40 -10.27 2.02
N ILE A 94 0.70 -10.31 0.70
CA ILE A 94 1.66 -9.39 0.06
C ILE A 94 0.88 -8.31 -0.69
N CYS A 95 0.83 -7.10 -0.13
CA CYS A 95 0.02 -5.98 -0.58
C CYS A 95 0.83 -5.01 -1.44
N HIS A 96 0.56 -4.97 -2.74
CA HIS A 96 1.26 -4.10 -3.69
C HIS A 96 1.01 -2.59 -3.45
N GLY A 97 1.83 -1.75 -4.09
CA GLY A 97 1.73 -0.29 -4.04
C GLY A 97 0.80 0.31 -5.11
N ARG A 98 0.91 1.64 -5.28
CA ARG A 98 0.14 2.43 -6.26
C ARG A 98 0.64 2.20 -7.69
N GLY A 99 -0.29 2.06 -8.65
CA GLY A 99 0.03 2.01 -10.06
C GLY A 99 0.83 0.77 -10.47
N VAL A 100 0.66 -0.29 -9.70
CA VAL A 100 1.13 -1.65 -9.96
C VAL A 100 0.01 -2.64 -9.59
N ASN A 101 0.22 -3.92 -9.85
CA ASN A 101 -0.70 -4.99 -9.49
C ASN A 101 0.07 -6.13 -8.82
N ARG A 102 -0.58 -7.27 -8.53
CA ARG A 102 0.01 -8.42 -7.84
C ARG A 102 1.29 -8.98 -8.50
N LEU A 103 1.50 -8.76 -9.82
CA LEU A 103 2.72 -9.17 -10.50
C LEU A 103 3.99 -8.56 -9.88
N ALA A 104 3.91 -7.32 -9.38
CA ALA A 104 5.04 -6.69 -8.70
C ALA A 104 5.43 -7.38 -7.39
N SER A 105 4.53 -8.19 -6.83
CA SER A 105 4.69 -8.83 -5.52
C SER A 105 5.21 -10.26 -5.60
N ILE A 106 5.12 -10.93 -6.75
CA ILE A 106 5.48 -12.36 -6.86
C ILE A 106 6.97 -12.64 -6.62
N GLN A 107 7.85 -11.70 -6.94
CA GLN A 107 9.28 -11.86 -6.73
C GLN A 107 9.65 -12.16 -5.26
N TYR A 108 8.85 -11.70 -4.32
CA TYR A 108 9.08 -11.91 -2.87
C TYR A 108 8.79 -13.34 -2.42
N LEU A 109 8.15 -14.16 -3.26
CA LEU A 109 8.00 -15.61 -3.03
C LEU A 109 9.37 -16.31 -2.96
N GLN A 110 10.38 -15.79 -3.68
CA GLN A 110 11.72 -16.32 -3.63
C GLN A 110 12.31 -16.27 -2.21
N ILE A 111 11.99 -15.24 -1.42
CA ILE A 111 12.46 -15.13 -0.03
C ILE A 111 12.00 -16.32 0.82
N LEU A 112 10.76 -16.79 0.61
CA LEU A 112 10.24 -17.95 1.34
C LEU A 112 11.02 -19.22 0.98
N LYS A 113 11.36 -19.42 -0.29
CA LYS A 113 12.21 -20.54 -0.74
C LYS A 113 13.62 -20.45 -0.17
N ASP A 114 14.29 -19.31 -0.35
CA ASP A 114 15.67 -19.09 0.09
C ASP A 114 15.84 -19.26 1.62
N LYS A 115 14.75 -19.05 2.37
CA LYS A 115 14.75 -19.17 3.84
C LYS A 115 14.08 -20.44 4.35
N GLY A 116 13.60 -21.33 3.49
CA GLY A 116 12.90 -22.54 3.91
C GLY A 116 11.59 -22.27 4.68
N LEU A 117 10.91 -21.16 4.34
CA LEU A 117 9.64 -20.74 4.95
C LEU A 117 8.42 -21.11 4.11
N ASP A 118 8.63 -21.69 2.95
CA ASP A 118 7.59 -22.05 1.98
C ASP A 118 6.60 -23.12 2.50
N LYS A 119 6.99 -23.87 3.53
CA LYS A 119 6.12 -24.81 4.23
C LYS A 119 5.44 -24.23 5.47
N GLU A 120 5.94 -23.12 6.00
CA GLU A 120 5.40 -22.47 7.20
C GLU A 120 4.26 -21.50 6.93
N TYR A 121 4.16 -21.02 5.68
CA TYR A 121 3.20 -19.99 5.29
C TYR A 121 2.28 -20.46 4.16
N SER A 122 0.98 -20.17 4.29
CA SER A 122 0.14 -19.92 3.11
C SER A 122 0.42 -18.50 2.63
N VAL A 123 0.27 -18.23 1.33
CA VAL A 123 0.49 -16.89 0.79
C VAL A 123 -0.72 -16.43 -0.01
N PHE A 124 -1.13 -15.20 0.19
CA PHE A 124 -2.13 -14.56 -0.65
C PHE A 124 -1.59 -13.26 -1.26
N ILE A 125 -1.71 -13.12 -2.58
CA ILE A 125 -1.23 -11.95 -3.31
C ILE A 125 -2.43 -11.31 -4.01
N PRO A 126 -3.09 -10.30 -3.40
CA PRO A 126 -4.24 -9.65 -3.97
C PRO A 126 -3.87 -8.65 -5.08
N ASP A 127 -4.77 -8.47 -6.04
CA ASP A 127 -4.96 -7.19 -6.68
C ASP A 127 -5.87 -6.36 -5.78
N LEU A 128 -5.32 -5.35 -5.11
CA LEU A 128 -6.13 -4.40 -4.37
C LEU A 128 -6.95 -3.56 -5.35
N ARG A 129 -8.00 -2.86 -4.88
CA ARG A 129 -8.86 -2.03 -5.74
C ARG A 129 -8.07 -1.17 -6.73
N ASN A 130 -8.64 -0.94 -7.90
CA ASN A 130 -8.03 -0.15 -8.97
C ASN A 130 -6.70 -0.72 -9.50
N SER A 131 -6.51 -2.04 -9.45
CA SER A 131 -5.29 -2.72 -9.87
C SER A 131 -5.59 -4.07 -10.52
N GLY A 132 -4.78 -4.47 -11.50
CA GLY A 132 -4.85 -5.78 -12.15
C GLY A 132 -6.26 -6.14 -12.63
N LYS A 133 -6.79 -7.28 -12.15
CA LYS A 133 -8.15 -7.74 -12.47
C LYS A 133 -9.23 -7.14 -11.58
N SER A 134 -8.88 -6.55 -10.44
CA SER A 134 -9.85 -6.00 -9.47
C SER A 134 -10.56 -4.76 -10.00
N ASP A 135 -11.77 -4.50 -9.49
CA ASP A 135 -12.61 -3.39 -9.96
C ASP A 135 -11.96 -2.02 -9.73
N ASP A 136 -12.31 -1.09 -10.61
CA ASP A 136 -11.90 0.30 -10.53
C ASP A 136 -12.55 1.00 -9.34
N SER A 137 -11.73 1.61 -8.49
CA SER A 137 -12.22 2.37 -7.34
C SER A 137 -11.17 3.37 -6.83
N LYS A 138 -11.59 4.26 -5.95
CA LYS A 138 -10.70 5.20 -5.27
C LYS A 138 -9.87 4.46 -4.21
N THR A 139 -8.59 4.82 -4.10
CA THR A 139 -7.65 4.20 -3.16
C THR A 139 -7.31 5.11 -1.97
N LYS A 140 -7.52 6.42 -2.11
CA LYS A 140 -7.28 7.45 -1.10
C LYS A 140 -5.93 7.27 -0.38
N LEU A 141 -4.85 7.13 -1.17
CA LEU A 141 -3.48 6.93 -0.66
C LEU A 141 -3.32 5.71 0.27
N GLY A 142 -4.06 4.64 0.01
CA GLY A 142 -4.02 3.41 0.79
C GLY A 142 -5.07 3.32 1.90
N TYR A 143 -5.85 4.39 2.15
CA TYR A 143 -6.92 4.33 3.14
C TYR A 143 -7.97 3.27 2.82
N ASP A 144 -8.40 3.20 1.55
CA ASP A 144 -9.38 2.20 1.12
C ASP A 144 -8.74 0.81 0.92
N PHE A 145 -7.41 0.70 0.76
CA PHE A 145 -6.71 -0.58 0.76
C PHE A 145 -6.84 -1.33 2.09
N ALA A 146 -6.95 -0.59 3.21
CA ALA A 146 -7.18 -1.21 4.51
C ALA A 146 -8.49 -2.00 4.56
N GLN A 147 -9.53 -1.52 3.88
CA GLN A 147 -10.81 -2.24 3.74
C GLN A 147 -10.64 -3.50 2.90
N ASP A 148 -9.89 -3.40 1.78
CA ASP A 148 -9.63 -4.55 0.91
C ASP A 148 -8.86 -5.64 1.66
N ILE A 149 -7.80 -5.25 2.40
CA ILE A 149 -7.00 -6.17 3.20
C ILE A 149 -7.87 -6.83 4.29
N PHE A 150 -8.74 -6.07 4.95
CA PHE A 150 -9.67 -6.61 5.94
C PHE A 150 -10.59 -7.68 5.33
N HIS A 151 -11.25 -7.38 4.19
CA HIS A 151 -12.12 -8.37 3.52
C HIS A 151 -11.33 -9.53 2.91
N THR A 152 -10.07 -9.32 2.52
CA THR A 152 -9.16 -10.42 2.14
C THR A 152 -8.98 -11.39 3.32
N MET A 153 -8.72 -10.86 4.52
CA MET A 153 -8.56 -11.69 5.72
C MET A 153 -9.87 -12.42 6.09
N GLU A 154 -11.01 -11.74 5.98
CA GLU A 154 -12.33 -12.36 6.19
C GLU A 154 -12.55 -13.52 5.21
N MET A 155 -12.36 -13.30 3.91
CA MET A 155 -12.49 -14.32 2.87
C MET A 155 -11.57 -15.53 3.12
N LEU A 156 -10.31 -15.26 3.49
CA LEU A 156 -9.35 -16.33 3.79
C LEU A 156 -9.74 -17.14 5.04
N ASN A 157 -10.33 -16.50 6.03
CA ASN A 157 -10.83 -17.17 7.21
C ASN A 157 -12.09 -18.00 6.90
N GLU A 158 -13.07 -17.41 6.23
CA GLU A 158 -14.36 -18.05 5.96
C GLU A 158 -14.21 -19.26 5.00
N ASN A 159 -13.34 -19.19 4.00
CA ASN A 159 -13.22 -20.20 2.95
C ASN A 159 -12.03 -21.16 3.12
N TYR A 160 -11.01 -20.76 3.91
CA TYR A 160 -9.75 -21.51 4.03
C TYR A 160 -9.27 -21.67 5.47
N SER A 161 -10.10 -21.27 6.46
CA SER A 161 -9.79 -21.36 7.90
C SER A 161 -8.49 -20.68 8.31
N LYS A 162 -8.08 -19.62 7.61
CA LYS A 162 -6.87 -18.84 7.92
C LYS A 162 -7.24 -17.67 8.83
N ASN A 163 -6.64 -17.60 10.01
CA ASN A 163 -6.97 -16.59 11.02
C ASN A 163 -5.76 -15.82 11.57
N ASN A 164 -4.55 -16.22 11.23
CA ASN A 164 -3.30 -15.61 11.67
C ASN A 164 -2.51 -15.07 10.48
N PHE A 165 -2.29 -13.76 10.44
CA PHE A 165 -1.81 -13.05 9.26
C PHE A 165 -0.55 -12.25 9.54
N THR A 166 0.42 -12.35 8.62
CA THR A 166 1.50 -11.39 8.44
C THR A 166 1.19 -10.53 7.22
N LEU A 167 1.23 -9.23 7.35
CA LEU A 167 1.00 -8.32 6.24
C LEU A 167 2.33 -7.74 5.75
N PHE A 168 2.63 -7.94 4.47
CA PHE A 168 3.79 -7.39 3.81
C PHE A 168 3.32 -6.36 2.77
N GLY A 169 3.46 -5.09 3.10
CA GLY A 169 2.89 -4.00 2.31
C GLY A 169 3.92 -3.05 1.73
N PHE A 170 3.72 -2.68 0.47
CA PHE A 170 4.57 -1.78 -0.29
C PHE A 170 3.87 -0.43 -0.51
N SER A 171 4.53 0.69 -0.21
CA SER A 171 4.03 2.03 -0.49
C SER A 171 2.59 2.25 0.06
N GLN A 172 1.58 2.41 -0.81
CA GLN A 172 0.18 2.49 -0.40
C GLN A 172 -0.34 1.21 0.25
N GLY A 173 0.14 0.04 -0.19
CA GLY A 173 -0.19 -1.24 0.45
C GLY A 173 0.34 -1.32 1.87
N GLY A 174 1.53 -0.76 2.13
CA GLY A 174 2.09 -0.63 3.48
C GLY A 174 1.25 0.26 4.39
N MET A 175 0.81 1.43 3.90
CA MET A 175 -0.10 2.30 4.65
C MET A 175 -1.46 1.60 4.90
N GLY A 176 -2.02 0.88 3.92
CA GLY A 176 -3.23 0.07 4.09
C GLY A 176 -3.07 -0.98 5.19
N SER A 177 -1.95 -1.70 5.19
CA SER A 177 -1.59 -2.69 6.22
C SER A 177 -1.47 -2.08 7.62
N ALA A 178 -0.84 -0.92 7.74
CA ALA A 178 -0.76 -0.19 9.00
C ALA A 178 -2.14 0.31 9.48
N ILE A 179 -2.99 0.79 8.56
CA ILE A 179 -4.34 1.25 8.90
C ILE A 179 -5.21 0.09 9.38
N VAL A 180 -5.23 -1.05 8.68
CA VAL A 180 -6.07 -2.19 9.08
C VAL A 180 -5.65 -2.72 10.44
N SER A 181 -4.37 -2.79 10.74
CA SER A 181 -3.83 -3.28 12.01
C SER A 181 -4.27 -2.49 13.24
N LYS A 182 -4.61 -1.20 13.05
CA LYS A 182 -5.01 -0.31 14.14
C LYS A 182 -6.48 0.08 14.10
N LEU A 183 -6.96 0.55 12.95
CA LEU A 183 -8.31 1.11 12.88
C LEU A 183 -9.40 0.03 12.75
N TYR A 184 -9.03 -1.19 12.32
CA TYR A 184 -9.95 -2.33 12.23
C TYR A 184 -9.80 -3.31 13.40
N LEU A 185 -8.99 -3.02 14.41
CA LEU A 185 -8.67 -3.93 15.51
C LEU A 185 -9.92 -4.51 16.20
N LYS A 186 -10.98 -3.69 16.41
CA LYS A 186 -12.25 -4.16 17.01
C LYS A 186 -12.96 -5.17 16.10
N ALA A 187 -12.98 -4.91 14.79
CA ALA A 187 -13.60 -5.79 13.79
C ALA A 187 -12.80 -7.10 13.65
N LEU A 188 -11.47 -7.01 13.60
CA LEU A 188 -10.58 -8.17 13.57
C LEU A 188 -10.83 -9.09 14.76
N ARG A 189 -10.85 -8.55 15.98
CA ARG A 189 -11.13 -9.33 17.20
C ARG A 189 -12.49 -10.00 17.19
N LYS A 190 -13.54 -9.27 16.73
CA LYS A 190 -14.90 -9.82 16.62
C LYS A 190 -14.98 -11.02 15.67
N LYS A 191 -14.11 -11.06 14.65
CA LYS A 191 -14.03 -12.14 13.64
C LYS A 191 -13.00 -13.21 14.00
N GLY A 192 -12.31 -13.12 15.13
CA GLY A 192 -11.24 -14.05 15.50
C GLY A 192 -9.98 -13.93 14.63
N LEU A 193 -9.80 -12.79 13.93
CA LEU A 193 -8.68 -12.55 13.04
C LEU A 193 -7.53 -11.87 13.78
N LYS A 194 -6.30 -12.34 13.57
CA LYS A 194 -5.09 -11.81 14.20
C LYS A 194 -4.10 -11.33 13.14
N ILE A 195 -3.53 -10.16 13.34
CA ILE A 195 -2.34 -9.72 12.63
C ILE A 195 -1.15 -9.90 13.56
N ASP A 196 -0.25 -10.81 13.19
CA ASP A 196 0.93 -11.15 13.97
C ASP A 196 2.07 -10.18 13.74
N LYS A 197 2.32 -9.87 12.46
CA LYS A 197 3.47 -9.04 12.04
C LYS A 197 3.11 -8.12 10.89
N LEU A 198 3.86 -7.02 10.82
CA LEU A 198 3.84 -6.08 9.68
C LEU A 198 5.22 -5.96 9.07
N ILE A 199 5.32 -6.02 7.75
CA ILE A 199 6.50 -5.62 6.99
C ILE A 199 6.08 -4.48 6.08
N LEU A 200 6.69 -3.32 6.25
CA LEU A 200 6.33 -2.08 5.56
C LEU A 200 7.52 -1.60 4.73
N ASP A 201 7.51 -1.90 3.42
CA ASP A 201 8.57 -1.47 2.51
C ASP A 201 8.18 -0.19 1.79
N SER A 202 9.02 0.84 1.93
CA SER A 202 8.82 2.14 1.27
C SER A 202 7.41 2.69 1.48
N SER A 203 6.82 2.45 2.65
CA SER A 203 5.44 2.79 2.96
C SER A 203 5.23 4.30 2.98
N ILE A 204 4.02 4.76 2.65
CA ILE A 204 3.61 6.11 3.00
C ILE A 204 3.64 6.21 4.53
N SER A 205 4.48 7.10 5.07
CA SER A 205 4.62 7.26 6.51
C SER A 205 3.55 8.19 7.12
N ASN A 206 3.07 9.18 6.34
CA ASN A 206 2.07 10.16 6.77
C ASN A 206 1.27 10.67 5.56
N ILE A 207 -0.02 10.35 5.49
CA ILE A 207 -0.87 10.75 4.35
C ILE A 207 -1.00 12.27 4.23
N LYS A 208 -1.18 12.99 5.34
CA LYS A 208 -1.33 14.44 5.31
C LYS A 208 -0.07 15.13 4.80
N LYS A 209 1.11 14.69 5.24
CA LYS A 209 2.40 15.20 4.73
C LYS A 209 2.58 14.85 3.26
N ARG A 210 2.23 13.64 2.86
CA ARG A 210 2.30 13.20 1.46
C ARG A 210 1.45 14.09 0.54
N ILE A 211 0.22 14.44 0.93
CA ILE A 211 -0.64 15.38 0.18
C ILE A 211 0.04 16.74 0.04
N LYS A 212 0.63 17.26 1.13
CA LYS A 212 1.33 18.55 1.12
C LYS A 212 2.56 18.54 0.21
N GLU A 213 3.36 17.48 0.22
CA GLU A 213 4.52 17.33 -0.66
C GLU A 213 4.12 17.24 -2.13
N ASP A 214 3.09 16.44 -2.46
CA ASP A 214 2.59 16.35 -3.82
C ASP A 214 2.05 17.69 -4.33
N ALA A 215 1.38 18.45 -3.47
CA ALA A 215 0.92 19.80 -3.76
C ALA A 215 2.08 20.78 -4.00
N LYS A 216 3.12 20.73 -3.17
CA LYS A 216 4.33 21.55 -3.32
C LYS A 216 5.04 21.24 -4.64
N LYS A 217 5.25 19.97 -4.98
CA LYS A 217 5.84 19.55 -6.26
C LYS A 217 5.06 20.06 -7.48
N ARG A 218 3.75 20.18 -7.36
CA ARG A 218 2.84 20.65 -8.41
C ARG A 218 2.56 22.16 -8.33
N LYS A 219 3.23 22.88 -7.43
CA LYS A 219 3.05 24.33 -7.21
C LYS A 219 1.59 24.73 -6.92
N VAL A 220 0.84 23.88 -6.22
CA VAL A 220 -0.56 24.15 -5.86
C VAL A 220 -0.62 25.32 -4.86
N PRO A 221 -1.45 26.36 -5.08
CA PRO A 221 -1.60 27.48 -4.16
C PRO A 221 -2.05 27.05 -2.76
N LYS A 222 -1.55 27.73 -1.71
CA LYS A 222 -1.81 27.34 -0.30
C LYS A 222 -3.31 27.29 0.04
N PHE A 223 -4.11 28.23 -0.48
CA PHE A 223 -5.56 28.25 -0.21
C PHE A 223 -6.27 27.03 -0.82
N ILE A 224 -5.90 26.63 -2.06
CA ILE A 224 -6.41 25.39 -2.70
C ILE A 224 -6.00 24.18 -1.87
N LEU A 225 -4.73 24.10 -1.45
CA LEU A 225 -4.24 23.01 -0.61
C LEU A 225 -5.04 22.88 0.70
N SER A 226 -5.36 24.01 1.35
CA SER A 226 -6.16 23.99 2.60
C SER A 226 -7.53 23.38 2.39
N VAL A 227 -8.20 23.71 1.28
CA VAL A 227 -9.50 23.11 0.91
C VAL A 227 -9.33 21.62 0.58
N VAL A 228 -8.31 21.24 -0.21
CA VAL A 228 -8.02 19.84 -0.56
C VAL A 228 -7.83 19.00 0.71
N VAL A 229 -7.02 19.46 1.66
CA VAL A 229 -6.76 18.76 2.93
C VAL A 229 -8.05 18.59 3.73
N ARG A 230 -8.91 19.63 3.80
CA ARG A 230 -10.19 19.56 4.50
C ARG A 230 -11.15 18.56 3.83
N VAL A 231 -11.32 18.64 2.51
CA VAL A 231 -12.17 17.72 1.75
C VAL A 231 -11.66 16.27 1.91
N PHE A 232 -10.36 16.05 1.78
CA PHE A 232 -9.78 14.72 1.95
C PHE A 232 -9.99 14.19 3.38
N ASN A 233 -9.87 15.05 4.41
CA ASN A 233 -10.13 14.67 5.79
C ASN A 233 -11.56 14.16 5.98
N VAL A 234 -12.56 14.84 5.41
CA VAL A 234 -13.97 14.37 5.43
C VAL A 234 -14.09 13.01 4.73
N ARG A 235 -13.44 12.83 3.59
CA ARG A 235 -13.49 11.58 2.81
C ARG A 235 -12.85 10.37 3.48
N VAL A 236 -11.97 10.59 4.45
CA VAL A 236 -11.39 9.53 5.29
C VAL A 236 -12.01 9.49 6.71
N GLY A 237 -13.24 10.00 6.82
CA GLY A 237 -14.03 9.96 8.06
C GLY A 237 -13.42 10.78 9.19
N ASN A 238 -12.86 11.96 8.90
CA ASN A 238 -12.18 12.87 9.83
C ASN A 238 -11.02 12.23 10.60
N LYS A 239 -10.33 11.28 9.96
CA LYS A 239 -9.22 10.53 10.57
C LYS A 239 -7.85 10.91 10.02
N LEU A 240 -7.73 11.95 9.18
CA LEU A 240 -6.50 12.27 8.45
C LEU A 240 -5.26 12.42 9.36
N ASP A 241 -5.41 13.04 10.53
CA ASP A 241 -4.31 13.20 11.50
C ASP A 241 -3.90 11.89 12.19
N LYS A 242 -4.74 10.84 12.09
CA LYS A 242 -4.44 9.48 12.57
C LYS A 242 -3.81 8.59 11.51
N LEU A 243 -3.79 9.02 10.24
CA LEU A 243 -3.23 8.25 9.12
C LEU A 243 -1.73 8.53 8.98
N ARG A 244 -0.98 8.18 10.04
CA ARG A 244 0.49 8.29 10.14
C ARG A 244 1.06 7.13 10.94
N LEU A 245 2.26 6.68 10.59
CA LEU A 245 2.85 5.48 11.16
C LEU A 245 3.05 5.60 12.68
N SER A 246 3.46 6.74 13.18
CA SER A 246 3.64 6.96 14.62
C SER A 246 2.34 6.83 15.44
N TYR A 247 1.18 7.02 14.83
CA TYR A 247 -0.10 6.70 15.47
C TYR A 247 -0.51 5.24 15.30
N LEU A 248 -0.23 4.66 14.13
CA LEU A 248 -0.72 3.33 13.73
C LEU A 248 0.11 2.18 14.30
N LEU A 249 1.44 2.35 14.41
CA LEU A 249 2.39 1.31 14.80
C LEU A 249 2.76 1.42 16.27
N LYS A 250 2.14 0.65 17.15
CA LYS A 250 2.52 0.64 18.57
C LYS A 250 2.50 -0.75 19.22
N ARG A 251 1.80 -1.72 18.63
CA ARG A 251 1.49 -2.98 19.32
C ARG A 251 1.93 -4.23 18.58
N ILE A 252 1.98 -4.17 17.26
CA ILE A 252 2.29 -5.34 16.42
C ILE A 252 3.78 -5.29 16.06
N PRO A 253 4.50 -6.40 16.16
CA PRO A 253 5.86 -6.49 15.65
C PRO A 253 5.93 -5.99 14.21
N THR A 254 6.77 -4.99 13.96
CA THR A 254 6.81 -4.30 12.68
C THR A 254 8.24 -4.12 12.20
N LEU A 255 8.51 -4.57 10.98
CA LEU A 255 9.73 -4.27 10.24
C LEU A 255 9.44 -3.16 9.23
N ILE A 256 10.11 -2.03 9.37
CA ILE A 256 10.06 -0.92 8.42
C ILE A 256 11.32 -0.99 7.56
N ILE A 257 11.15 -1.02 6.24
CA ILE A 257 12.24 -1.01 5.27
C ILE A 257 12.14 0.27 4.43
N GLN A 258 13.27 0.97 4.27
CA GLN A 258 13.34 2.20 3.52
C GLN A 258 14.69 2.39 2.85
N THR A 259 14.75 3.11 1.75
CA THR A 259 16.00 3.60 1.16
C THR A 259 16.13 5.11 1.33
N LYS A 260 17.36 5.60 1.54
CA LYS A 260 17.61 7.04 1.67
C LYS A 260 17.28 7.82 0.39
N ASN A 261 17.39 7.18 -0.76
CA ASN A 261 17.17 7.79 -2.08
C ASN A 261 15.72 7.75 -2.56
N ASP A 262 14.77 7.28 -1.77
CA ASP A 262 13.36 7.24 -2.15
C ASP A 262 12.79 8.65 -2.38
N LYS A 263 12.40 8.92 -3.62
CA LYS A 263 11.81 10.21 -4.03
C LYS A 263 10.28 10.23 -3.91
N ALA A 264 9.66 9.06 -3.72
CA ALA A 264 8.22 8.94 -3.61
C ALA A 264 7.75 9.00 -2.16
N THR A 265 8.32 8.20 -1.27
CA THR A 265 8.10 8.24 0.18
C THR A 265 9.42 8.59 0.84
N THR A 266 9.68 9.86 1.05
CA THR A 266 11.01 10.36 1.40
C THR A 266 11.49 9.85 2.75
N TYR A 267 12.80 9.57 2.84
CA TYR A 267 13.46 9.17 4.08
C TYR A 267 13.18 10.16 5.22
N GLY A 268 13.26 11.46 4.95
CA GLY A 268 12.98 12.49 5.96
C GLY A 268 11.57 12.40 6.53
N MET A 269 10.54 12.17 5.67
CA MET A 269 9.16 11.99 6.13
C MET A 269 9.00 10.75 7.02
N LEU A 270 9.70 9.65 6.69
CA LEU A 270 9.69 8.45 7.52
C LEU A 270 10.35 8.72 8.88
N MET A 271 11.52 9.36 8.89
CA MET A 271 12.28 9.60 10.14
C MET A 271 11.52 10.49 11.12
N GLU A 272 10.75 11.46 10.64
CA GLU A 272 9.87 12.26 11.50
C GLU A 272 8.83 11.40 12.23
N GLU A 273 8.25 10.40 11.55
CA GLU A 273 7.30 9.46 12.16
C GLU A 273 8.00 8.40 13.03
N TYR A 274 9.17 7.91 12.56
CA TYR A 274 9.92 6.87 13.28
C TYR A 274 10.47 7.37 14.61
N ASN A 275 10.95 8.60 14.69
CA ASN A 275 11.48 9.19 15.93
C ASN A 275 10.42 9.21 17.05
N GLU A 276 9.12 9.31 16.73
CA GLU A 276 8.04 9.24 17.73
C GLU A 276 7.81 7.80 18.27
N ILE A 277 8.30 6.76 17.56
CA ILE A 277 8.04 5.35 17.89
C ILE A 277 9.31 4.51 18.08
N SER A 278 10.49 5.09 17.94
CA SER A 278 11.77 4.39 18.05
C SER A 278 12.01 3.73 19.41
N GLN A 279 11.34 4.20 20.48
CA GLN A 279 11.38 3.59 21.80
C GLN A 279 10.66 2.23 21.89
N TYR A 280 9.80 1.88 20.94
CA TYR A 280 9.09 0.60 20.98
C TYR A 280 9.97 -0.53 20.43
N LYS A 281 10.37 -1.47 21.30
CA LYS A 281 11.25 -2.60 20.95
C LYS A 281 10.70 -3.54 19.87
N ASN A 282 9.39 -3.54 19.67
CA ASN A 282 8.73 -4.34 18.64
C ASN A 282 8.75 -3.69 17.25
N ILE A 283 9.39 -2.53 17.10
CA ILE A 283 9.53 -1.83 15.80
C ILE A 283 10.99 -1.85 15.37
N GLN A 284 11.27 -2.57 14.31
CA GLN A 284 12.58 -2.65 13.68
C GLN A 284 12.64 -1.73 12.46
N LEU A 285 13.73 -1.00 12.28
CA LEU A 285 13.98 -0.15 11.11
C LEU A 285 15.22 -0.63 10.36
N LYS A 286 15.03 -0.94 9.08
CA LYS A 286 16.13 -1.26 8.16
C LYS A 286 16.23 -0.19 7.07
N ILE A 287 17.39 0.47 7.01
CA ILE A 287 17.68 1.50 6.01
C ILE A 287 18.73 0.97 5.04
N PHE A 288 18.47 1.18 3.74
CA PHE A 288 19.41 0.95 2.66
C PHE A 288 19.89 2.28 2.11
N GLU A 289 21.19 2.38 1.81
CA GLU A 289 21.80 3.65 1.38
C GLU A 289 21.34 4.07 -0.03
N LYS A 290 21.21 3.10 -0.93
CA LYS A 290 20.80 3.30 -2.32
C LYS A 290 19.54 2.49 -2.63
N GLY A 291 19.06 2.59 -3.84
CA GLY A 291 17.86 1.93 -4.32
C GLY A 291 16.72 2.90 -4.60
N SER A 292 15.77 2.48 -5.38
CA SER A 292 14.59 3.26 -5.73
C SER A 292 13.35 2.77 -4.97
N HIS A 293 12.30 3.57 -4.99
CA HIS A 293 11.02 3.27 -4.33
C HIS A 293 10.51 1.85 -4.62
N THR A 294 10.32 1.05 -3.59
CA THR A 294 9.84 -0.35 -3.63
C THR A 294 10.67 -1.32 -4.49
N ARG A 295 11.94 -1.00 -4.76
CA ARG A 295 12.80 -1.81 -5.63
C ARG A 295 14.11 -2.26 -4.99
N ILE A 296 14.24 -2.15 -3.69
CA ILE A 296 15.46 -2.53 -2.96
C ILE A 296 15.80 -4.01 -3.22
N TYR A 297 14.79 -4.89 -3.20
CA TYR A 297 14.97 -6.32 -3.47
C TYR A 297 15.46 -6.63 -4.89
N ALA A 298 15.16 -5.76 -5.86
CA ALA A 298 15.60 -5.91 -7.25
C ALA A 298 17.03 -5.42 -7.50
N GLU A 299 17.64 -4.72 -6.53
CA GLU A 299 19.03 -4.28 -6.62
C GLU A 299 19.96 -5.45 -6.24
N PRO A 300 20.86 -5.92 -7.16
CA PRO A 300 21.69 -7.09 -6.89
C PRO A 300 22.53 -6.96 -5.61
N GLU A 301 23.06 -5.77 -5.35
CA GLU A 301 23.90 -5.48 -4.17
C GLU A 301 23.16 -5.62 -2.83
N TYR A 302 21.83 -5.50 -2.81
CA TYR A 302 21.01 -5.55 -1.59
C TYR A 302 20.15 -6.79 -1.46
N LYS A 303 20.04 -7.60 -2.51
CA LYS A 303 19.11 -8.73 -2.57
C LYS A 303 19.30 -9.72 -1.41
N ASP A 304 20.55 -10.10 -1.11
CA ASP A 304 20.87 -11.04 -0.05
C ASP A 304 20.59 -10.45 1.35
N GLU A 305 20.98 -9.19 1.57
CA GLU A 305 20.72 -8.49 2.82
C GLU A 305 19.24 -8.29 3.06
N TYR A 306 18.49 -7.94 2.02
CA TYR A 306 17.03 -7.80 2.06
C TYR A 306 16.37 -9.16 2.38
N THR A 307 16.77 -10.22 1.67
CA THR A 307 16.30 -11.60 1.90
C THR A 307 16.56 -12.05 3.33
N LYS A 308 17.77 -11.79 3.87
CA LYS A 308 18.12 -12.10 5.26
C LYS A 308 17.25 -11.30 6.23
N THR A 309 17.09 -10.00 6.00
CA THR A 309 16.30 -9.11 6.88
C THR A 309 14.85 -9.54 6.97
N VAL A 310 14.18 -9.71 5.81
CA VAL A 310 12.77 -10.12 5.75
C VAL A 310 12.59 -11.55 6.26
N GLY A 311 13.44 -12.48 5.85
CA GLY A 311 13.33 -13.88 6.25
C GLY A 311 13.56 -14.09 7.75
N ASN A 312 14.51 -13.40 8.35
CA ASN A 312 14.72 -13.45 9.81
C ASN A 312 13.50 -12.92 10.55
N PHE A 313 12.98 -11.77 10.14
CA PHE A 313 11.79 -11.18 10.76
C PHE A 313 10.55 -12.08 10.62
N LEU A 314 10.36 -12.76 9.50
CA LEU A 314 9.28 -13.75 9.34
C LEU A 314 9.43 -14.93 10.28
N ARG A 315 10.66 -15.37 10.57
CA ARG A 315 10.96 -16.51 11.43
C ARG A 315 10.90 -16.19 12.94
N GLU A 316 11.18 -14.97 13.35
CA GLU A 316 11.05 -14.55 14.76
C GLU A 316 9.66 -14.90 15.31
N ASN A 317 9.58 -15.34 16.57
CA ASN A 317 8.31 -15.69 17.24
C ASN A 317 7.66 -14.49 17.90
#